data_b3f8ce5c24cd8a45f689fc1ea69026db
#
_entry.id   b3f8ce5c24cd8a45f689fc1ea69026db
#
_cell.length_a   1.000
_cell.length_b   1.000
_cell.length_c   1.000
_cell.angle_alpha   90.00
_cell.angle_beta   90.00
_cell.angle_gamma   90.00
#
_symmetry.space_group_name_H-M   'P 1'
#
loop_
_entity.id
_entity.type
_entity.pdbx_description
1 polymer ?
#
loop_
_entity_poly.entity_id
_entity_poly.type
_entity_poly.pdbx_seq_one_letter_code
_entity_poly.pdbx_strand_id
1 'polypeptide(L)'
;MRPNRRGTGLASLAFLCLFGLQAVAADPSCPDAAVPLSALLMPPPKPDSAQTKAELQELLRLQDARTPDQVKHVREDDHRTVERFLGGIGIKVENLSASARRFFDCIDSSVRHSVHEAKNTFDRTRLYRLSHNNLQTLNKLSDRDSPSYPSAHATYGAALGMVLAEMIPEKKEALYKRIQDYGYSRVVSGAHFRSDVYAGNVAGAAIAASLLSKEAFRNELSDVKGELRKAVGLAE
;
A
#
# COMPACT_ATOMS: atom_id res chain seq x y z
N MET A 1 -72.64 -43.49 -18.00
CA MET A 1 -72.33 -42.04 -17.85
C MET A 1 -71.09 -41.82 -17.04
N ARG A 2 -69.98 -41.39 -17.65
CA ARG A 2 -68.75 -41.02 -16.97
C ARG A 2 -68.39 -39.57 -17.37
N PRO A 3 -68.15 -38.65 -16.45
CA PRO A 3 -67.69 -37.31 -16.83
C PRO A 3 -66.19 -37.27 -17.00
N ASN A 4 -65.78 -36.58 -18.03
CA ASN A 4 -64.49 -36.29 -18.55
C ASN A 4 -63.77 -35.30 -17.61
N ARG A 5 -62.56 -35.62 -17.08
CA ARG A 5 -61.70 -34.68 -16.37
C ARG A 5 -60.64 -34.16 -17.33
N ARG A 6 -60.75 -32.90 -17.68
CA ARG A 6 -59.71 -32.15 -18.39
C ARG A 6 -58.57 -31.81 -17.41
N GLY A 7 -57.39 -32.30 -17.66
CA GLY A 7 -56.17 -31.91 -16.95
C GLY A 7 -55.64 -30.60 -17.54
N THR A 8 -55.52 -29.60 -16.70
CA THR A 8 -54.81 -28.34 -17.01
C THR A 8 -53.33 -28.52 -16.66
N GLY A 9 -52.50 -28.60 -17.71
CA GLY A 9 -51.06 -28.58 -17.52
C GLY A 9 -50.55 -27.17 -17.18
N LEU A 10 -49.94 -27.01 -16.01
CA LEU A 10 -49.17 -25.84 -15.69
C LEU A 10 -47.79 -25.97 -16.34
N ALA A 11 -47.50 -25.11 -17.29
CA ALA A 11 -46.17 -24.92 -17.84
C ALA A 11 -45.38 -24.04 -16.88
N SER A 12 -44.43 -24.62 -16.13
CA SER A 12 -43.44 -23.86 -15.33
C SER A 12 -42.38 -23.26 -16.27
N LEU A 13 -42.44 -21.95 -16.48
CA LEU A 13 -41.33 -21.20 -17.08
C LEU A 13 -40.21 -21.07 -16.04
N ALA A 14 -39.12 -21.83 -16.20
CA ALA A 14 -37.90 -21.61 -15.47
C ALA A 14 -37.17 -20.38 -16.05
N PHE A 15 -37.17 -19.30 -15.30
CA PHE A 15 -36.39 -18.09 -15.61
C PHE A 15 -34.91 -18.34 -15.22
N LEU A 16 -34.09 -18.68 -16.21
CA LEU A 16 -32.65 -18.83 -16.01
C LEU A 16 -32.04 -17.42 -15.94
N CYS A 17 -31.81 -16.93 -14.71
CA CYS A 17 -31.00 -15.72 -14.48
C CYS A 17 -29.54 -16.05 -14.79
N LEU A 18 -29.10 -15.76 -16.02
CA LEU A 18 -27.66 -15.67 -16.33
C LEU A 18 -27.07 -14.44 -15.65
N PHE A 19 -26.52 -14.63 -14.45
CA PHE A 19 -25.58 -13.66 -13.89
C PHE A 19 -24.30 -13.74 -14.71
N GLY A 20 -24.21 -12.89 -15.73
CA GLY A 20 -22.95 -12.65 -16.41
C GLY A 20 -21.95 -12.07 -15.41
N LEU A 21 -20.91 -12.83 -15.03
CA LEU A 21 -19.70 -12.27 -14.47
C LEU A 21 -19.12 -11.31 -15.51
N GLN A 22 -19.42 -10.02 -15.37
CA GLN A 22 -18.65 -9.02 -16.09
C GLN A 22 -17.26 -9.04 -15.48
N ALA A 23 -16.29 -9.62 -16.17
CA ALA A 23 -14.89 -9.40 -15.89
C ALA A 23 -14.68 -7.89 -15.97
N VAL A 24 -14.34 -7.25 -14.83
CA VAL A 24 -13.90 -5.86 -14.82
C VAL A 24 -12.65 -5.84 -15.70
N ALA A 25 -12.77 -5.24 -16.89
CA ALA A 25 -11.62 -5.06 -17.75
C ALA A 25 -10.53 -4.32 -16.94
N ALA A 26 -9.32 -4.87 -16.93
CA ALA A 26 -8.18 -4.19 -16.33
C ALA A 26 -8.07 -2.81 -16.97
N ASP A 27 -7.88 -1.77 -16.16
CA ASP A 27 -7.65 -0.42 -16.65
C ASP A 27 -6.36 -0.44 -17.50
N PRO A 28 -6.41 -0.18 -18.82
CA PRO A 28 -5.24 -0.24 -19.68
C PRO A 28 -4.16 0.76 -19.28
N SER A 29 -4.51 1.78 -18.51
CA SER A 29 -3.59 2.78 -17.98
C SER A 29 -2.81 2.30 -16.76
N CYS A 30 -3.29 1.25 -16.06
CA CYS A 30 -2.60 0.63 -14.95
C CYS A 30 -2.03 -0.73 -15.36
N PRO A 31 -0.81 -0.78 -15.90
CA PRO A 31 -0.20 -2.03 -16.32
C PRO A 31 0.01 -2.95 -15.13
N ASP A 32 -0.14 -4.24 -15.34
CA ASP A 32 0.27 -5.22 -14.32
C ASP A 32 1.78 -5.07 -14.07
N ALA A 33 2.09 -4.52 -12.91
CA ALA A 33 3.46 -4.29 -12.44
C ALA A 33 3.73 -5.10 -11.17
N ALA A 34 3.04 -6.22 -10.99
CA ALA A 34 3.28 -7.13 -9.90
C ALA A 34 4.75 -7.57 -9.89
N VAL A 35 5.41 -7.41 -8.75
CA VAL A 35 6.78 -7.83 -8.51
C VAL A 35 6.73 -9.04 -7.59
N PRO A 36 7.40 -10.16 -7.94
CA PRO A 36 7.46 -11.34 -7.07
C PRO A 36 8.39 -11.07 -5.88
N LEU A 37 7.86 -10.35 -4.88
CA LEU A 37 8.64 -9.86 -3.74
C LEU A 37 9.19 -10.98 -2.88
N SER A 38 8.54 -12.14 -2.82
CA SER A 38 9.06 -13.32 -2.10
C SER A 38 10.36 -13.85 -2.70
N ALA A 39 10.55 -13.68 -4.02
CA ALA A 39 11.80 -14.06 -4.70
C ALA A 39 12.88 -12.95 -4.61
N LEU A 40 12.47 -11.69 -4.41
CA LEU A 40 13.37 -10.54 -4.36
C LEU A 40 13.90 -10.25 -2.96
N LEU A 41 13.05 -10.37 -1.94
CA LEU A 41 13.37 -9.97 -0.59
C LEU A 41 14.06 -11.10 0.18
N MET A 42 15.05 -10.75 0.99
CA MET A 42 15.60 -11.69 1.96
C MET A 42 14.52 -12.06 2.99
N PRO A 43 14.51 -13.31 3.50
CA PRO A 43 13.59 -13.68 4.56
C PRO A 43 13.72 -12.77 5.79
N PRO A 44 12.62 -12.54 6.53
CA PRO A 44 12.68 -11.75 7.76
C PRO A 44 13.57 -12.43 8.81
N PRO A 45 14.16 -11.66 9.75
CA PRO A 45 14.88 -12.23 10.88
C PRO A 45 14.03 -13.23 11.66
N LYS A 46 14.63 -14.35 12.08
CA LYS A 46 13.93 -15.38 12.87
C LYS A 46 13.43 -14.80 14.20
N PRO A 47 12.30 -15.30 14.75
CA PRO A 47 11.70 -14.76 15.98
C PRO A 47 12.65 -14.74 17.18
N ASP A 48 13.52 -15.70 17.31
CA ASP A 48 14.48 -15.88 18.41
C ASP A 48 15.87 -15.27 18.15
N SER A 49 16.08 -14.69 16.95
CA SER A 49 17.36 -14.10 16.56
C SER A 49 17.76 -12.89 17.42
N ALA A 50 19.06 -12.63 17.52
CA ALA A 50 19.58 -11.44 18.18
C ALA A 50 19.04 -10.14 17.54
N GLN A 51 18.87 -10.13 16.22
CA GLN A 51 18.29 -8.99 15.51
C GLN A 51 16.83 -8.73 15.92
N THR A 52 15.97 -9.74 15.95
CA THR A 52 14.57 -9.58 16.37
C THR A 52 14.47 -9.09 17.81
N LYS A 53 15.33 -9.61 18.71
CA LYS A 53 15.39 -9.15 20.11
C LYS A 53 15.83 -7.68 20.21
N ALA A 54 16.84 -7.26 19.44
CA ALA A 54 17.30 -5.87 19.42
C ALA A 54 16.22 -4.92 18.85
N GLU A 55 15.55 -5.30 17.78
CA GLU A 55 14.44 -4.53 17.20
C GLU A 55 13.26 -4.39 18.19
N LEU A 56 12.93 -5.46 18.92
CA LEU A 56 11.91 -5.40 19.96
C LEU A 56 12.29 -4.44 21.10
N GLN A 57 13.53 -4.48 21.57
CA GLN A 57 14.02 -3.54 22.57
C GLN A 57 13.98 -2.08 22.07
N GLU A 58 14.29 -1.85 20.81
CA GLU A 58 14.15 -0.52 20.20
C GLU A 58 12.70 -0.04 20.25
N LEU A 59 11.75 -0.89 19.88
CA LEU A 59 10.33 -0.55 19.87
C LEU A 59 9.78 -0.21 21.27
N LEU A 60 10.19 -0.94 22.29
CA LEU A 60 9.84 -0.65 23.69
C LEU A 60 10.39 0.71 24.12
N ARG A 61 11.68 1.00 23.83
CA ARG A 61 12.26 2.33 24.11
C ARG A 61 11.53 3.45 23.37
N LEU A 62 11.18 3.24 22.09
CA LEU A 62 10.42 4.23 21.34
C LEU A 62 9.03 4.43 21.91
N GLN A 63 8.36 3.37 22.36
CA GLN A 63 7.05 3.45 23.01
C GLN A 63 7.09 4.37 24.23
N ASP A 64 8.10 4.20 25.08
CA ASP A 64 8.25 4.98 26.33
C ASP A 64 8.65 6.44 26.05
N ALA A 65 9.33 6.69 24.93
CA ALA A 65 9.85 8.01 24.54
C ALA A 65 8.94 8.80 23.60
N ARG A 66 7.78 8.28 23.18
CA ARG A 66 6.87 8.95 22.23
C ARG A 66 6.41 10.30 22.76
N THR A 67 6.62 11.34 21.98
CA THR A 67 6.04 12.66 22.26
C THR A 67 4.61 12.76 21.70
N PRO A 68 3.76 13.68 22.21
CA PRO A 68 2.41 13.92 21.66
C PRO A 68 2.44 14.26 20.16
N ASP A 69 3.43 15.03 19.70
CA ASP A 69 3.57 15.37 18.27
C ASP A 69 3.94 14.16 17.42
N GLN A 70 4.80 13.27 17.91
CA GLN A 70 5.08 12.00 17.23
C GLN A 70 3.83 11.11 17.16
N VAL A 71 3.05 11.02 18.24
CA VAL A 71 1.78 10.26 18.24
C VAL A 71 0.80 10.81 17.22
N LYS A 72 0.66 12.15 17.16
CA LYS A 72 -0.19 12.81 16.15
C LYS A 72 0.27 12.48 14.73
N HIS A 73 1.55 12.69 14.45
CA HIS A 73 2.14 12.42 13.12
C HIS A 73 1.96 10.96 12.69
N VAL A 74 2.22 10.01 13.59
CA VAL A 74 2.05 8.57 13.35
C VAL A 74 0.60 8.20 13.05
N ARG A 75 -0.37 8.80 13.74
CA ARG A 75 -1.80 8.57 13.49
C ARG A 75 -2.24 9.12 12.13
N GLU A 76 -1.70 10.27 11.73
CA GLU A 76 -1.93 10.81 10.40
C GLU A 76 -1.34 9.91 9.31
N ASP A 77 -0.20 9.27 9.55
CA ASP A 77 0.45 8.32 8.64
C ASP A 77 -0.19 6.91 8.65
N ASP A 78 -1.18 6.66 9.51
CA ASP A 78 -1.86 5.36 9.54
C ASP A 78 -2.74 5.13 8.30
N HIS A 79 -3.15 6.19 7.65
CA HIS A 79 -3.83 6.15 6.37
C HIS A 79 -2.81 6.19 5.22
N ARG A 80 -2.91 5.18 4.34
CA ARG A 80 -2.05 5.09 3.16
C ARG A 80 -2.67 5.89 2.03
N THR A 81 -2.30 7.17 1.95
CA THR A 81 -2.86 8.13 0.99
C THR A 81 -1.79 8.98 0.33
N VAL A 82 -2.08 9.46 -0.89
CA VAL A 82 -1.18 10.33 -1.64
C VAL A 82 -1.01 11.71 -0.98
N GLU A 83 -2.02 12.16 -0.24
CA GLU A 83 -2.02 13.43 0.51
C GLU A 83 -0.81 13.56 1.42
N ARG A 84 -0.41 12.43 2.03
CA ARG A 84 0.72 12.40 2.98
C ARG A 84 2.07 12.70 2.32
N PHE A 85 2.15 12.62 1.00
CA PHE A 85 3.33 12.97 0.21
C PHE A 85 3.18 14.31 -0.49
N LEU A 86 2.07 14.54 -1.16
CA LEU A 86 1.81 15.76 -1.91
C LEU A 86 1.75 17.00 -1.01
N GLY A 87 1.14 16.89 0.18
CA GLY A 87 1.12 17.98 1.16
C GLY A 87 2.52 18.43 1.60
N GLY A 88 3.47 17.49 1.72
CA GLY A 88 4.86 17.77 2.07
C GLY A 88 5.64 18.58 1.01
N ILE A 89 5.14 18.62 -0.22
CA ILE A 89 5.72 19.41 -1.34
C ILE A 89 4.82 20.56 -1.80
N GLY A 90 3.75 20.85 -1.04
CA GLY A 90 2.88 22.00 -1.27
C GLY A 90 1.71 21.78 -2.22
N ILE A 91 1.40 20.53 -2.58
CA ILE A 91 0.27 20.18 -3.46
C ILE A 91 -0.94 19.75 -2.62
N LYS A 92 -2.10 20.36 -2.90
CA LYS A 92 -3.37 20.00 -2.30
C LYS A 92 -4.10 19.00 -3.21
N VAL A 93 -4.56 17.90 -2.63
CA VAL A 93 -5.15 16.76 -3.36
C VAL A 93 -6.51 17.10 -3.97
N GLU A 94 -7.27 17.99 -3.36
CA GLU A 94 -8.52 18.48 -3.92
C GLU A 94 -8.36 19.11 -5.31
N ASN A 95 -7.17 19.58 -5.65
CA ASN A 95 -6.84 20.16 -6.95
C ASN A 95 -6.41 19.14 -8.02
N LEU A 96 -6.30 17.85 -7.65
CA LEU A 96 -5.91 16.81 -8.60
C LEU A 96 -7.05 16.46 -9.55
N SER A 97 -6.72 16.31 -10.83
CA SER A 97 -7.62 15.77 -11.84
C SER A 97 -8.04 14.33 -11.54
N ALA A 98 -9.10 13.86 -12.18
CA ALA A 98 -9.52 12.45 -12.06
C ALA A 98 -8.47 11.49 -12.64
N SER A 99 -7.72 11.89 -13.67
CA SER A 99 -6.63 11.09 -14.23
C SER A 99 -5.46 10.98 -13.25
N ALA A 100 -5.03 12.07 -12.62
CA ALA A 100 -3.99 12.03 -11.61
C ALA A 100 -4.37 11.13 -10.41
N ARG A 101 -5.62 11.17 -9.97
CA ARG A 101 -6.11 10.26 -8.90
C ARG A 101 -5.99 8.80 -9.32
N ARG A 102 -6.48 8.43 -10.51
CA ARG A 102 -6.35 7.05 -11.03
C ARG A 102 -4.90 6.61 -11.16
N PHE A 103 -4.02 7.51 -11.60
CA PHE A 103 -2.59 7.24 -11.68
C PHE A 103 -1.99 6.85 -10.30
N PHE A 104 -2.33 7.57 -9.25
CA PHE A 104 -1.87 7.23 -7.89
C PHE A 104 -2.54 5.96 -7.34
N ASP A 105 -3.80 5.71 -7.68
CA ASP A 105 -4.49 4.46 -7.33
C ASP A 105 -3.84 3.24 -7.99
N CYS A 106 -3.29 3.41 -9.20
CA CYS A 106 -2.53 2.37 -9.88
C CYS A 106 -1.26 1.98 -9.09
N ILE A 107 -0.52 2.95 -8.56
CA ILE A 107 0.65 2.69 -7.72
C ILE A 107 0.24 1.89 -6.47
N ASP A 108 -0.84 2.30 -5.79
CA ASP A 108 -1.32 1.62 -4.59
C ASP A 108 -1.81 0.19 -4.90
N SER A 109 -2.47 -0.01 -6.03
CA SER A 109 -2.92 -1.34 -6.50
C SER A 109 -1.73 -2.28 -6.73
N SER A 110 -0.67 -1.82 -7.43
CA SER A 110 0.54 -2.58 -7.68
C SER A 110 1.25 -2.96 -6.37
N VAL A 111 1.29 -2.04 -5.41
CA VAL A 111 1.83 -2.29 -4.06
C VAL A 111 1.01 -3.35 -3.33
N ARG A 112 -0.32 -3.23 -3.33
CA ARG A 112 -1.20 -4.20 -2.65
C ARG A 112 -1.01 -5.60 -3.18
N HIS A 113 -0.99 -5.75 -4.50
CA HIS A 113 -0.83 -7.05 -5.15
C HIS A 113 0.49 -7.70 -4.77
N SER A 114 1.61 -6.99 -4.99
CA SER A 114 2.96 -7.52 -4.71
C SER A 114 3.19 -7.83 -3.23
N VAL A 115 2.73 -6.94 -2.33
CA VAL A 115 2.91 -7.12 -0.89
C VAL A 115 2.05 -8.25 -0.33
N HIS A 116 0.85 -8.49 -0.89
CA HIS A 116 -0.03 -9.55 -0.43
C HIS A 116 0.62 -10.93 -0.60
N GLU A 117 1.21 -11.18 -1.77
CA GLU A 117 1.95 -12.43 -2.06
C GLU A 117 3.10 -12.65 -1.06
N ALA A 118 3.96 -11.65 -0.90
CA ALA A 118 5.11 -11.74 -0.01
C ALA A 118 4.71 -11.95 1.47
N LYS A 119 3.66 -11.27 1.92
CA LYS A 119 3.14 -11.44 3.28
C LYS A 119 2.67 -12.86 3.56
N ASN A 120 1.98 -13.47 2.61
CA ASN A 120 1.51 -14.85 2.75
C ASN A 120 2.67 -15.85 2.71
N THR A 121 3.73 -15.57 1.94
CA THR A 121 4.92 -16.43 1.83
C THR A 121 5.78 -16.37 3.10
N PHE A 122 6.05 -15.16 3.63
CA PHE A 122 6.94 -15.00 4.77
C PHE A 122 6.26 -15.18 6.13
N ASP A 123 4.97 -14.95 6.22
CA ASP A 123 4.07 -15.13 7.37
C ASP A 123 4.66 -14.67 8.72
N ARG A 124 5.34 -13.52 8.73
CA ARG A 124 5.94 -12.98 9.96
C ARG A 124 4.87 -12.50 10.92
N THR A 125 4.86 -13.04 12.14
CA THR A 125 3.95 -12.61 13.21
C THR A 125 4.16 -11.13 13.56
N ARG A 126 3.05 -10.40 13.79
CA ARG A 126 3.06 -9.01 14.26
C ARG A 126 3.58 -8.92 15.69
N LEU A 127 4.32 -7.84 15.98
CA LEU A 127 4.95 -7.56 17.28
C LEU A 127 3.99 -7.63 18.46
N TYR A 128 2.86 -6.95 18.36
CA TYR A 128 1.86 -6.85 19.44
C TYR A 128 1.12 -8.17 19.70
N ARG A 129 1.31 -9.17 18.84
CA ARG A 129 0.82 -10.55 19.04
C ARG A 129 1.86 -11.45 19.72
N LEU A 130 3.09 -10.99 19.88
CA LEU A 130 4.11 -11.72 20.60
C LEU A 130 3.84 -11.55 22.09
N SER A 131 3.32 -12.58 22.73
CA SER A 131 2.61 -12.63 24.02
C SER A 131 3.40 -12.25 25.26
N HIS A 132 4.54 -11.59 25.23
CA HIS A 132 5.34 -11.31 26.43
C HIS A 132 6.04 -9.96 26.44
N ASN A 133 5.61 -9.01 25.59
CA ASN A 133 6.44 -7.84 25.37
C ASN A 133 5.87 -6.47 25.78
N ASN A 134 4.70 -6.43 26.40
CA ASN A 134 4.04 -5.17 26.79
C ASN A 134 3.99 -4.08 25.69
N LEU A 135 4.20 -4.46 24.40
CA LEU A 135 4.23 -3.52 23.31
C LEU A 135 2.81 -3.09 22.94
N GLN A 136 2.59 -1.77 22.94
CA GLN A 136 1.34 -1.14 22.54
C GLN A 136 1.49 -0.53 21.15
N THR A 137 0.66 -0.92 20.22
CA THR A 137 0.56 -0.27 18.91
C THR A 137 -0.39 0.92 18.96
N LEU A 138 -0.02 2.01 18.26
CA LEU A 138 -0.91 3.16 18.03
C LEU A 138 -1.88 2.94 16.87
N ASN A 139 -1.70 1.86 16.13
CA ASN A 139 -2.56 1.50 15.01
C ASN A 139 -3.89 0.95 15.48
N LYS A 140 -4.93 1.17 14.68
CA LYS A 140 -6.20 0.48 14.86
C LYS A 140 -5.98 -1.02 14.59
N LEU A 141 -6.19 -1.84 15.62
CA LEU A 141 -6.11 -3.29 15.50
C LEU A 141 -7.30 -3.80 14.69
N SER A 142 -7.06 -4.80 13.86
CA SER A 142 -8.07 -5.52 13.10
C SER A 142 -7.96 -7.02 13.43
N ASP A 143 -9.09 -7.69 13.54
CA ASP A 143 -9.14 -9.14 13.75
C ASP A 143 -8.52 -9.92 12.56
N ARG A 144 -8.39 -9.27 11.41
CA ARG A 144 -7.80 -9.79 10.18
C ARG A 144 -6.42 -9.21 9.89
N ASP A 145 -5.62 -9.00 10.93
CA ASP A 145 -4.28 -8.47 10.73
C ASP A 145 -3.42 -9.36 9.82
N SER A 146 -2.99 -8.79 8.71
CA SER A 146 -2.06 -9.45 7.80
C SER A 146 -0.66 -9.60 8.43
N PRO A 147 0.15 -10.57 7.99
CA PRO A 147 1.53 -10.72 8.44
C PRO A 147 2.34 -9.41 8.39
N SER A 148 3.38 -9.35 9.24
CA SER A 148 4.13 -8.10 9.43
C SER A 148 5.03 -7.74 8.26
N TYR A 149 5.64 -8.72 7.62
CA TYR A 149 6.72 -8.53 6.65
C TYR A 149 6.28 -8.80 5.20
N PRO A 150 6.66 -7.94 4.23
CA PRO A 150 7.22 -6.59 4.40
C PRO A 150 6.15 -5.56 4.83
N SER A 151 6.58 -4.36 5.25
CA SER A 151 5.65 -3.28 5.60
C SER A 151 4.97 -2.68 4.37
N ALA A 152 3.65 -2.85 4.24
CA ALA A 152 2.90 -2.29 3.12
C ALA A 152 2.93 -0.75 3.07
N HIS A 153 2.95 -0.07 4.23
CA HIS A 153 3.09 1.39 4.28
C HIS A 153 4.46 1.84 3.76
N ALA A 154 5.55 1.21 4.23
CA ALA A 154 6.88 1.53 3.75
C ALA A 154 7.03 1.25 2.24
N THR A 155 6.46 0.12 1.76
CA THR A 155 6.44 -0.21 0.33
C THR A 155 5.72 0.87 -0.48
N TYR A 156 4.53 1.27 -0.05
CA TYR A 156 3.77 2.33 -0.71
C TYR A 156 4.52 3.66 -0.69
N GLY A 157 5.03 4.06 0.49
CA GLY A 157 5.77 5.30 0.62
C GLY A 157 7.00 5.37 -0.29
N ALA A 158 7.75 4.28 -0.40
CA ALA A 158 8.91 4.20 -1.27
C ALA A 158 8.51 4.23 -2.75
N ALA A 159 7.51 3.43 -3.17
CA ALA A 159 7.05 3.41 -4.55
C ALA A 159 6.52 4.78 -4.99
N LEU A 160 5.61 5.36 -4.21
CA LEU A 160 5.03 6.68 -4.50
C LEU A 160 6.08 7.79 -4.49
N GLY A 161 6.92 7.84 -3.44
CA GLY A 161 7.91 8.90 -3.30
C GLY A 161 8.97 8.88 -4.42
N MET A 162 9.36 7.69 -4.90
CA MET A 162 10.28 7.57 -6.04
C MET A 162 9.63 8.01 -7.36
N VAL A 163 8.37 7.64 -7.60
CA VAL A 163 7.64 8.11 -8.80
C VAL A 163 7.44 9.63 -8.76
N LEU A 164 7.10 10.20 -7.60
CA LEU A 164 7.00 11.66 -7.44
C LEU A 164 8.35 12.36 -7.63
N ALA A 165 9.46 11.75 -7.19
CA ALA A 165 10.81 12.29 -7.40
C ALA A 165 11.23 12.31 -8.88
N GLU A 166 10.70 11.38 -9.69
CA GLU A 166 10.84 11.40 -11.15
C GLU A 166 10.01 12.52 -11.80
N MET A 167 8.83 12.79 -11.26
CA MET A 167 7.96 13.86 -11.75
C MET A 167 8.47 15.25 -11.37
N ILE A 168 8.98 15.43 -10.16
CA ILE A 168 9.40 16.72 -9.60
C ILE A 168 10.80 16.57 -8.99
N PRO A 169 11.85 16.44 -9.81
CA PRO A 169 13.22 16.21 -9.34
C PRO A 169 13.74 17.33 -8.44
N GLU A 170 13.20 18.54 -8.55
CA GLU A 170 13.52 19.68 -7.68
C GLU A 170 13.06 19.46 -6.22
N LYS A 171 12.16 18.52 -5.98
CA LYS A 171 11.67 18.13 -4.65
C LYS A 171 12.23 16.78 -4.17
N LYS A 172 13.17 16.21 -4.91
CA LYS A 172 13.69 14.85 -4.68
C LYS A 172 14.19 14.62 -3.26
N GLU A 173 14.93 15.57 -2.71
CA GLU A 173 15.46 15.45 -1.34
C GLU A 173 14.33 15.41 -0.29
N ALA A 174 13.36 16.31 -0.41
CA ALA A 174 12.19 16.34 0.48
C ALA A 174 11.35 15.05 0.38
N LEU A 175 11.18 14.53 -0.85
CA LEU A 175 10.46 13.29 -1.09
C LEU A 175 11.19 12.08 -0.51
N TYR A 176 12.51 11.99 -0.65
CA TYR A 176 13.30 10.91 -0.06
C TYR A 176 13.32 10.97 1.47
N LYS A 177 13.42 12.17 2.03
CA LYS A 177 13.25 12.35 3.48
C LYS A 177 11.86 11.87 3.91
N ARG A 178 10.82 12.23 3.17
CA ARG A 178 9.45 11.79 3.47
C ARG A 178 9.28 10.27 3.40
N ILE A 179 9.90 9.58 2.45
CA ILE A 179 9.93 8.11 2.38
C ILE A 179 10.45 7.53 3.70
N GLN A 180 11.59 8.06 4.19
CA GLN A 180 12.20 7.59 5.44
C GLN A 180 11.30 7.87 6.65
N ASP A 181 10.79 9.08 6.77
CA ASP A 181 9.90 9.49 7.87
C ASP A 181 8.61 8.66 7.89
N TYR A 182 8.02 8.41 6.70
CA TYR A 182 6.80 7.63 6.56
C TYR A 182 6.99 6.15 6.96
N GLY A 183 8.08 5.55 6.51
CA GLY A 183 8.45 4.21 6.94
C GLY A 183 8.76 4.15 8.44
N TYR A 184 9.52 5.12 8.97
CA TYR A 184 9.86 5.17 10.39
C TYR A 184 8.66 5.39 11.30
N SER A 185 7.64 6.09 10.85
CA SER A 185 6.39 6.25 11.58
C SER A 185 5.76 4.90 11.96
N ARG A 186 5.99 3.84 11.17
CA ARG A 186 5.49 2.48 11.43
C ARG A 186 6.26 1.77 12.55
N VAL A 187 7.53 2.12 12.73
CA VAL A 187 8.33 1.66 13.86
C VAL A 187 7.89 2.37 15.14
N VAL A 188 7.79 3.70 15.10
CA VAL A 188 7.31 4.52 16.22
C VAL A 188 5.91 4.11 16.66
N SER A 189 5.03 3.74 15.74
CA SER A 189 3.67 3.27 16.06
C SER A 189 3.64 1.92 16.78
N GLY A 190 4.70 1.13 16.75
CA GLY A 190 4.70 -0.26 17.21
C GLY A 190 4.01 -1.24 16.25
N ALA A 191 3.79 -0.85 14.97
CA ALA A 191 3.12 -1.69 13.99
C ALA A 191 4.05 -2.64 13.26
N HIS A 192 5.32 -2.26 13.11
CA HIS A 192 6.32 -2.97 12.31
C HIS A 192 7.70 -2.97 12.97
N PHE A 193 8.45 -4.04 12.75
CA PHE A 193 9.89 -4.07 12.99
C PHE A 193 10.64 -3.15 12.02
N ARG A 194 11.82 -2.69 12.38
CA ARG A 194 12.67 -1.92 11.46
C ARG A 194 13.01 -2.71 10.20
N SER A 195 13.27 -4.01 10.33
CA SER A 195 13.50 -4.91 9.19
C SER A 195 12.30 -5.03 8.24
N ASP A 196 11.05 -4.96 8.75
CA ASP A 196 9.85 -4.92 7.89
C ASP A 196 9.82 -3.65 7.04
N VAL A 197 10.20 -2.52 7.64
CA VAL A 197 10.24 -1.21 6.98
C VAL A 197 11.35 -1.18 5.93
N TYR A 198 12.55 -1.67 6.28
CA TYR A 198 13.66 -1.76 5.33
C TYR A 198 13.28 -2.59 4.10
N ALA A 199 12.75 -3.79 4.31
CA ALA A 199 12.26 -4.64 3.22
C ALA A 199 11.14 -3.96 2.42
N GLY A 200 10.25 -3.21 3.09
CA GLY A 200 9.23 -2.42 2.43
C GLY A 200 9.81 -1.35 1.51
N ASN A 201 10.87 -0.66 1.93
CA ASN A 201 11.53 0.35 1.09
C ASN A 201 12.20 -0.30 -0.15
N VAL A 202 12.86 -1.45 0.01
CA VAL A 202 13.41 -2.23 -1.12
C VAL A 202 12.30 -2.67 -2.07
N ALA A 203 11.20 -3.21 -1.54
CA ALA A 203 10.04 -3.62 -2.32
C ALA A 203 9.43 -2.45 -3.10
N GLY A 204 9.27 -1.30 -2.46
CA GLY A 204 8.72 -0.09 -3.09
C GLY A 204 9.60 0.42 -4.22
N ALA A 205 10.93 0.39 -4.05
CA ALA A 205 11.88 0.73 -5.11
C ALA A 205 11.76 -0.20 -6.33
N ALA A 206 11.64 -1.51 -6.09
CA ALA A 206 11.45 -2.49 -7.16
C ALA A 206 10.13 -2.29 -7.91
N ILE A 207 9.04 -2.00 -7.19
CA ILE A 207 7.73 -1.70 -7.78
C ILE A 207 7.79 -0.41 -8.61
N ALA A 208 8.40 0.67 -8.08
CA ALA A 208 8.58 1.91 -8.83
C ALA A 208 9.37 1.68 -10.13
N ALA A 209 10.47 0.92 -10.07
CA ALA A 209 11.26 0.57 -11.24
C ALA A 209 10.45 -0.27 -12.25
N SER A 210 9.65 -1.24 -11.78
CA SER A 210 8.77 -2.04 -12.63
C SER A 210 7.72 -1.17 -13.33
N LEU A 211 7.04 -0.26 -12.61
CA LEU A 211 6.06 0.67 -13.17
C LEU A 211 6.72 1.59 -14.22
N LEU A 212 7.83 2.23 -13.88
CA LEU A 212 8.58 3.13 -14.76
C LEU A 212 9.15 2.44 -16.01
N SER A 213 9.30 1.11 -15.99
CA SER A 213 9.71 0.34 -17.18
C SER A 213 8.58 0.18 -18.21
N LYS A 214 7.31 0.35 -17.81
CA LYS A 214 6.14 0.16 -18.68
C LYS A 214 5.84 1.44 -19.47
N GLU A 215 5.70 1.31 -20.77
CA GLU A 215 5.42 2.45 -21.67
C GLU A 215 4.10 3.14 -21.32
N ALA A 216 3.03 2.37 -21.13
CA ALA A 216 1.72 2.91 -20.76
C ALA A 216 1.78 3.75 -19.47
N PHE A 217 2.51 3.29 -18.46
CA PHE A 217 2.68 4.04 -17.20
C PHE A 217 3.48 5.34 -17.41
N ARG A 218 4.54 5.30 -18.24
CA ARG A 218 5.32 6.51 -18.54
C ARG A 218 4.54 7.56 -19.32
N ASN A 219 3.65 7.15 -20.22
CA ASN A 219 2.78 8.06 -20.97
C ASN A 219 1.84 8.80 -20.01
N GLU A 220 1.15 8.10 -19.11
CA GLU A 220 0.31 8.74 -18.09
C GLU A 220 1.13 9.58 -17.09
N LEU A 221 2.31 9.10 -16.69
CA LEU A 221 3.21 9.87 -15.85
C LEU A 221 3.53 11.23 -16.46
N SER A 222 3.75 11.30 -17.78
CA SER A 222 4.04 12.56 -18.47
C SER A 222 2.91 13.57 -18.32
N ASP A 223 1.65 13.13 -18.49
CA ASP A 223 0.47 13.98 -18.35
C ASP A 223 0.29 14.47 -16.91
N VAL A 224 0.38 13.56 -15.94
CA VAL A 224 0.25 13.88 -14.51
C VAL A 224 1.42 14.75 -14.03
N LYS A 225 2.62 14.55 -14.56
CA LYS A 225 3.81 15.37 -14.26
C LYS A 225 3.57 16.84 -14.59
N GLY A 226 3.02 17.16 -15.77
CA GLY A 226 2.68 18.54 -16.15
C GLY A 226 1.73 19.20 -15.14
N GLU A 227 0.67 18.48 -14.73
CA GLU A 227 -0.28 18.93 -13.71
C GLU A 227 0.40 19.25 -12.37
N LEU A 228 1.23 18.31 -11.86
CA LEU A 228 1.90 18.48 -10.56
C LEU A 228 2.94 19.60 -10.59
N ARG A 229 3.75 19.71 -11.65
CA ARG A 229 4.76 20.77 -11.80
C ARG A 229 4.10 22.16 -11.81
N LYS A 230 3.01 22.31 -12.54
CA LYS A 230 2.21 23.55 -12.56
C LYS A 230 1.67 23.88 -11.16
N ALA A 231 1.20 22.87 -10.41
CA ALA A 231 0.66 23.07 -9.06
C ALA A 231 1.70 23.61 -8.06
N VAL A 232 3.00 23.34 -8.27
CA VAL A 232 4.10 23.87 -7.44
C VAL A 232 4.84 25.05 -8.09
N GLY A 233 4.30 25.62 -9.16
CA GLY A 233 4.87 26.80 -9.83
C GLY A 233 6.15 26.52 -10.63
N LEU A 234 6.36 25.28 -11.06
CA LEU A 234 7.48 24.89 -11.91
C LEU A 234 7.05 24.85 -13.38
N ALA A 235 8.00 25.10 -14.29
CA ALA A 235 7.79 24.92 -15.73
C ALA A 235 7.53 23.43 -16.06
N GLU A 236 6.81 23.19 -17.16
CA GLU A 236 6.58 21.84 -17.70
C GLU A 236 7.87 21.12 -18.11
#